data_db14c4334d0a84ac4baaea8f6274b922
#
_entry.id   db14c4334d0a84ac4baaea8f6274b922
#
_cell.length_a   1.000
_cell.length_b   1.000
_cell.length_c   1.000
_cell.angle_alpha   90.00
_cell.angle_beta   90.00
_cell.angle_gamma   90.00
#
_symmetry.space_group_name_H-M   'P 1'
#
loop_
_entity.id
_entity.type
_entity.pdbx_description
1 polymer ?
#
loop_
_entity_poly.entity_id
_entity_poly.type
_entity_poly.pdbx_seq_one_letter_code
_entity_poly.pdbx_strand_id
1 'polypeptide(L)'
;MRKGSVRSGLIRRGDYIYHGDKVITGKIGSASFIMIYEDTSIKIYNNSVVRLLSERYSMLNHSELALFVGKVIIEADDNIGYNFVVNTPSTKATVSGTSFLAEYQEDLLFDGIDYAIFTVLEGLIELENLNSNLSMFLHNGETIVSTENGKFLRLDTFRSSDEIVNSLLEFR
;
A
#
# COMPACT_ATOMS: atom_id res chain seq x y z
N MET A 1 11.43 7.79 26.23
CA MET A 1 11.76 6.97 25.03
C MET A 1 11.72 5.51 25.43
N ARG A 2 10.62 4.77 25.17
CA ARG A 2 10.58 3.33 25.42
C ARG A 2 11.22 2.67 24.18
N LYS A 3 12.39 2.03 24.36
CA LYS A 3 12.95 1.11 23.38
C LYS A 3 11.88 0.05 23.08
N GLY A 4 11.47 -0.06 21.83
CA GLY A 4 10.47 -1.03 21.38
C GLY A 4 10.92 -2.44 21.76
N SER A 5 10.17 -3.07 22.66
CA SER A 5 10.27 -4.51 22.85
C SER A 5 9.63 -5.14 21.62
N VAL A 6 10.37 -5.96 20.89
CA VAL A 6 9.83 -6.81 19.83
C VAL A 6 8.80 -7.74 20.48
N ARG A 7 7.53 -7.40 20.41
CA ARG A 7 6.44 -8.30 20.82
C ARG A 7 6.08 -9.15 19.61
N SER A 8 6.52 -10.37 19.58
CA SER A 8 6.00 -11.36 18.64
C SER A 8 4.79 -12.03 19.27
N GLY A 9 3.63 -11.96 18.63
CA GLY A 9 2.41 -12.58 19.14
C GLY A 9 1.22 -12.36 18.22
N LEU A 10 0.12 -13.04 18.52
CA LEU A 10 -1.14 -12.86 17.80
C LEU A 10 -1.76 -11.51 18.18
N ILE A 11 -2.10 -10.72 17.16
CA ILE A 11 -2.82 -9.46 17.32
C ILE A 11 -4.29 -9.78 17.62
N ARG A 12 -4.84 -9.10 18.62
CA ARG A 12 -6.25 -9.17 19.02
C ARG A 12 -6.93 -7.82 18.79
N ARG A 13 -8.25 -7.84 18.70
CA ARG A 13 -9.04 -6.61 18.62
C ARG A 13 -8.76 -5.72 19.85
N GLY A 14 -8.41 -4.46 19.59
CA GLY A 14 -8.07 -3.47 20.63
C GLY A 14 -6.58 -3.37 20.94
N ASP A 15 -5.73 -4.21 20.35
CA ASP A 15 -4.28 -4.06 20.49
C ASP A 15 -3.80 -2.82 19.73
N TYR A 16 -2.81 -2.13 20.29
CA TYR A 16 -2.16 -0.99 19.65
C TYR A 16 -1.00 -1.46 18.77
N ILE A 17 -0.91 -0.86 17.58
CA ILE A 17 0.21 -1.00 16.65
C ILE A 17 1.05 0.27 16.74
N TYR A 18 2.36 0.13 16.83
CA TYR A 18 3.31 1.23 17.02
C TYR A 18 4.26 1.36 15.82
N HIS A 19 4.91 2.53 15.75
CA HIS A 19 6.00 2.74 14.79
C HIS A 19 7.03 1.60 14.84
N GLY A 20 7.37 1.07 13.66
CA GLY A 20 8.30 -0.04 13.48
C GLY A 20 7.67 -1.43 13.60
N ASP A 21 6.41 -1.53 14.05
CA ASP A 21 5.73 -2.82 14.14
C ASP A 21 5.48 -3.41 12.75
N LYS A 22 5.71 -4.72 12.66
CA LYS A 22 5.46 -5.52 11.47
C LYS A 22 4.20 -6.35 11.68
N VAL A 23 3.23 -6.20 10.78
CA VAL A 23 1.99 -6.98 10.76
C VAL A 23 2.07 -8.00 9.63
N ILE A 24 1.78 -9.26 9.97
CA ILE A 24 1.79 -10.38 9.03
C ILE A 24 0.43 -11.06 9.07
N THR A 25 -0.22 -11.21 7.92
CA THR A 25 -1.47 -11.95 7.78
C THR A 25 -1.21 -13.33 7.15
N GLY A 26 -1.90 -14.34 7.65
CA GLY A 26 -1.81 -15.71 7.10
C GLY A 26 -2.74 -15.91 5.89
N LYS A 27 -2.79 -17.15 5.39
CA LYS A 27 -3.54 -17.53 4.17
C LYS A 27 -5.04 -17.19 4.21
N ILE A 28 -5.66 -17.18 5.38
CA ILE A 28 -7.09 -16.90 5.56
C ILE A 28 -7.35 -15.73 6.51
N GLY A 29 -6.29 -15.06 6.95
CA GLY A 29 -6.35 -13.96 7.92
C GLY A 29 -6.39 -12.61 7.22
N SER A 30 -7.06 -11.65 7.86
CA SER A 30 -6.98 -10.23 7.52
C SER A 30 -6.86 -9.42 8.81
N ALA A 31 -6.34 -8.20 8.70
CA ALA A 31 -6.27 -7.27 9.82
C ALA A 31 -6.74 -5.89 9.36
N SER A 32 -7.32 -5.12 10.28
CA SER A 32 -7.64 -3.71 10.02
C SER A 32 -7.24 -2.89 11.23
N PHE A 33 -6.72 -1.69 11.00
CA PHE A 33 -6.42 -0.73 12.05
C PHE A 33 -6.66 0.70 11.57
N ILE A 34 -6.83 1.60 12.52
CA ILE A 34 -7.06 3.02 12.29
C ILE A 34 -5.89 3.79 12.89
N MET A 35 -5.32 4.68 12.12
CA MET A 35 -4.33 5.65 12.57
C MET A 35 -5.09 6.84 13.17
N ILE A 36 -5.15 6.91 14.51
CA ILE A 36 -6.06 7.78 15.27
C ILE A 36 -5.84 9.27 14.98
N TYR A 37 -4.61 9.68 14.65
CA TYR A 37 -4.29 11.11 14.46
C TYR A 37 -4.49 11.58 13.03
N GLU A 38 -4.36 10.69 12.08
CA GLU A 38 -4.46 10.95 10.65
C GLU A 38 -5.83 10.56 10.08
N ASP A 39 -6.69 9.97 10.93
CA ASP A 39 -7.99 9.39 10.56
C ASP A 39 -7.94 8.50 9.31
N THR A 40 -6.83 7.75 9.22
CA THR A 40 -6.56 6.86 8.09
C THR A 40 -6.88 5.43 8.47
N SER A 41 -7.79 4.79 7.75
CA SER A 41 -8.08 3.37 7.91
C SER A 41 -7.24 2.52 6.98
N ILE A 42 -6.73 1.40 7.49
CA ILE A 42 -5.89 0.47 6.73
C ILE A 42 -6.43 -0.93 6.92
N LYS A 43 -6.80 -1.58 5.81
CA LYS A 43 -7.19 -2.99 5.77
C LYS A 43 -6.12 -3.79 5.07
N ILE A 44 -5.59 -4.80 5.75
CA ILE A 44 -4.56 -5.72 5.26
C ILE A 44 -5.23 -7.04 4.91
N TYR A 45 -5.07 -7.48 3.68
CA TYR A 45 -5.61 -8.77 3.22
C TYR A 45 -4.71 -9.94 3.62
N ASN A 46 -5.15 -11.14 3.30
CA ASN A 46 -4.38 -12.37 3.52
C ASN A 46 -3.02 -12.37 2.78
N ASN A 47 -2.09 -13.19 3.26
CA ASN A 47 -0.74 -13.34 2.70
C ASN A 47 0.03 -12.02 2.56
N SER A 48 -0.18 -11.09 3.47
CA SER A 48 0.42 -9.76 3.40
C SER A 48 1.41 -9.53 4.54
N VAL A 49 2.43 -8.73 4.22
CA VAL A 49 3.45 -8.28 5.16
C VAL A 49 3.60 -6.78 5.05
N VAL A 50 3.25 -6.07 6.12
CA VAL A 50 3.38 -4.61 6.19
C VAL A 50 4.17 -4.18 7.42
N ARG A 51 4.75 -2.98 7.36
CA ARG A 51 5.38 -2.32 8.51
C ARG A 51 4.88 -0.88 8.59
N LEU A 52 4.50 -0.46 9.79
CA LEU A 52 4.11 0.92 10.06
C LEU A 52 5.36 1.75 10.38
N LEU A 53 5.56 2.84 9.63
CA LEU A 53 6.72 3.73 9.75
C LEU A 53 6.31 5.18 10.10
N SER A 54 5.21 5.36 10.81
CA SER A 54 4.75 6.68 11.25
C SER A 54 5.64 7.24 12.35
N GLU A 55 6.33 8.35 12.10
CA GLU A 55 7.14 9.07 13.08
C GLU A 55 6.42 10.31 13.60
N ARG A 56 5.98 10.28 14.86
CA ARG A 56 5.26 11.35 15.55
C ARG A 56 6.02 12.67 15.69
N TYR A 57 7.33 12.67 15.46
CA TYR A 57 8.22 13.81 15.71
C TYR A 57 8.97 14.29 14.47
N SER A 58 8.63 13.75 13.31
CA SER A 58 9.15 14.27 12.05
C SER A 58 8.54 15.64 11.77
N MET A 59 9.35 16.62 11.40
CA MET A 59 8.86 17.90 10.87
C MET A 59 8.13 17.73 9.53
N LEU A 60 8.16 16.54 8.98
CA LEU A 60 7.42 16.11 7.80
C LEU A 60 6.11 15.51 8.30
N ASN A 61 5.01 16.22 8.15
CA ASN A 61 3.66 15.76 8.48
C ASN A 61 3.23 14.62 7.56
N HIS A 62 3.86 13.45 7.66
CA HIS A 62 3.47 12.28 6.89
C HIS A 62 3.53 11.01 7.72
N SER A 63 2.63 10.10 7.44
CA SER A 63 2.63 8.73 7.93
C SER A 63 2.96 7.80 6.79
N GLU A 64 3.68 6.73 7.09
CA GLU A 64 4.22 5.82 6.09
C GLU A 64 3.89 4.37 6.43
N LEU A 65 3.51 3.61 5.40
CA LEU A 65 3.33 2.18 5.44
C LEU A 65 4.27 1.52 4.41
N ALA A 66 5.11 0.60 4.84
CA ALA A 66 5.86 -0.25 3.91
C ALA A 66 5.07 -1.54 3.65
N LEU A 67 4.73 -1.81 2.40
CA LEU A 67 4.11 -3.04 1.91
C LEU A 67 5.19 -3.90 1.25
N PHE A 68 5.58 -5.00 1.88
CA PHE A 68 6.62 -5.90 1.38
C PHE A 68 6.07 -6.96 0.43
N VAL A 69 4.87 -7.47 0.70
CA VAL A 69 4.16 -8.43 -0.13
C VAL A 69 2.68 -8.41 0.25
N GLY A 70 1.81 -8.73 -0.69
CA GLY A 70 0.37 -8.85 -0.47
C GLY A 70 -0.41 -7.60 -0.85
N LYS A 71 -1.50 -7.33 -0.13
CA LYS A 71 -2.51 -6.36 -0.53
C LYS A 71 -3.05 -5.57 0.65
N VAL A 72 -3.23 -4.27 0.44
CA VAL A 72 -3.84 -3.36 1.41
C VAL A 72 -4.87 -2.45 0.72
N ILE A 73 -5.94 -2.10 1.43
CA ILE A 73 -6.78 -0.95 1.10
C ILE A 73 -6.51 0.12 2.14
N ILE A 74 -6.38 1.35 1.68
CA ILE A 74 -6.13 2.52 2.51
C ILE A 74 -7.21 3.54 2.18
N GLU A 75 -7.82 4.06 3.23
CA GLU A 75 -8.78 5.16 3.18
C GLU A 75 -8.19 6.28 4.05
N ALA A 76 -7.52 7.23 3.40
CA ALA A 76 -6.92 8.39 4.04
C ALA A 76 -7.89 9.56 3.98
N ASP A 77 -8.16 10.18 5.12
CA ASP A 77 -8.98 11.39 5.17
C ASP A 77 -8.20 12.60 4.62
N ASP A 78 -8.95 13.57 4.06
CA ASP A 78 -8.40 14.83 3.53
C ASP A 78 -8.09 15.81 4.69
N ASN A 79 -7.22 15.38 5.59
CA ASN A 79 -6.71 16.25 6.65
C ASN A 79 -5.67 17.20 6.10
N ILE A 80 -6.00 18.47 6.06
CA ILE A 80 -5.14 19.56 5.56
C ILE A 80 -3.75 19.47 6.20
N GLY A 81 -2.74 19.16 5.37
CA GLY A 81 -1.34 19.16 5.76
C GLY A 81 -0.74 17.81 6.14
N TYR A 82 -1.47 16.71 5.99
CA TYR A 82 -0.92 15.36 6.16
C TYR A 82 -0.92 14.60 4.84
N ASN A 83 0.23 14.06 4.49
CA ASN A 83 0.36 13.11 3.39
C ASN A 83 0.49 11.70 3.98
N PHE A 84 -0.17 10.74 3.37
CA PHE A 84 0.05 9.33 3.66
C PHE A 84 0.92 8.73 2.55
N VAL A 85 1.93 7.96 2.93
CA VAL A 85 2.87 7.36 1.97
C VAL A 85 2.79 5.84 2.08
N VAL A 86 2.63 5.17 0.94
CA VAL A 86 2.80 3.72 0.84
C VAL A 86 4.03 3.41 0.02
N ASN A 87 4.99 2.73 0.64
CA ASN A 87 6.19 2.25 -0.04
C ASN A 87 6.08 0.75 -0.31
N THR A 88 6.26 0.37 -1.56
CA THR A 88 6.61 -0.99 -1.96
C THR A 88 8.11 -1.05 -2.28
N PRO A 89 8.72 -2.22 -2.49
CA PRO A 89 10.13 -2.30 -2.87
C PRO A 89 10.52 -1.50 -4.12
N SER A 90 9.58 -1.29 -5.05
CA SER A 90 9.85 -0.62 -6.34
C SER A 90 9.12 0.72 -6.52
N THR A 91 8.14 1.04 -5.67
CA THR A 91 7.25 2.18 -5.94
C THR A 91 6.83 2.85 -4.64
N LYS A 92 6.84 4.18 -4.67
CA LYS A 92 6.31 5.05 -3.64
C LYS A 92 4.99 5.66 -4.12
N ALA A 93 3.95 5.56 -3.32
CA ALA A 93 2.66 6.20 -3.53
C ALA A 93 2.44 7.27 -2.44
N THR A 94 2.20 8.51 -2.86
CA THR A 94 1.91 9.62 -1.95
C THR A 94 0.48 10.08 -2.16
N VAL A 95 -0.29 10.18 -1.09
CA VAL A 95 -1.72 10.50 -1.13
C VAL A 95 -2.11 11.55 -0.09
N SER A 96 -3.19 12.26 -0.40
CA SER A 96 -3.90 13.15 0.51
C SER A 96 -5.38 13.03 0.19
N GLY A 97 -6.22 12.63 1.17
CA GLY A 97 -7.66 12.48 0.96
C GLY A 97 -8.05 11.45 -0.12
N THR A 98 -7.48 10.25 -0.04
CA THR A 98 -7.60 9.26 -1.12
C THR A 98 -7.97 7.90 -0.57
N SER A 99 -8.89 7.20 -1.25
CA SER A 99 -9.15 5.77 -1.05
C SER A 99 -8.54 4.97 -2.20
N PHE A 100 -7.68 4.00 -1.87
CA PHE A 100 -7.00 3.22 -2.89
C PHE A 100 -6.58 1.84 -2.41
N LEU A 101 -6.33 0.97 -3.38
CA LEU A 101 -5.77 -0.35 -3.20
C LEU A 101 -4.30 -0.33 -3.66
N ALA A 102 -3.42 -0.90 -2.84
CA ALA A 102 -2.04 -1.21 -3.21
C ALA A 102 -1.78 -2.70 -3.05
N GLU A 103 -1.14 -3.30 -4.04
CA GLU A 103 -0.74 -4.69 -4.05
C GLU A 103 0.71 -4.81 -4.51
N TYR A 104 1.50 -5.64 -3.85
CA TYR A 104 2.85 -5.99 -4.28
C TYR A 104 2.99 -7.50 -4.37
N GLN A 105 3.43 -7.98 -5.53
CA GLN A 105 3.58 -9.39 -5.85
C GLN A 105 4.98 -9.68 -6.39
N GLU A 106 5.51 -10.82 -5.98
CA GLU A 106 6.76 -11.36 -6.47
C GLU A 106 6.47 -12.32 -7.63
N ASP A 107 7.08 -12.08 -8.79
CA ASP A 107 7.26 -13.00 -9.93
C ASP A 107 6.07 -13.85 -10.39
N LEU A 108 4.83 -13.36 -10.33
CA LEU A 108 3.69 -14.16 -10.78
C LEU A 108 3.30 -13.97 -12.26
N LEU A 109 3.61 -12.81 -12.86
CA LEU A 109 3.03 -12.42 -14.16
C LEU A 109 4.06 -11.99 -15.22
N PHE A 110 5.31 -11.69 -14.85
CA PHE A 110 6.27 -11.02 -15.72
C PHE A 110 7.66 -11.69 -15.74
N ASP A 111 7.74 -13.02 -15.83
CA ASP A 111 8.99 -13.76 -16.02
C ASP A 111 10.14 -13.32 -15.07
N GLY A 112 9.92 -13.31 -13.77
CA GLY A 112 10.91 -12.94 -12.78
C GLY A 112 10.98 -11.44 -12.48
N ILE A 113 9.97 -10.66 -12.86
CA ILE A 113 9.90 -9.22 -12.55
C ILE A 113 8.82 -8.98 -11.49
N ASP A 114 9.23 -8.48 -10.35
CA ASP A 114 8.34 -8.04 -9.29
C ASP A 114 7.58 -6.78 -9.69
N TYR A 115 6.37 -6.61 -9.17
CA TYR A 115 5.52 -5.49 -9.53
C TYR A 115 4.59 -5.06 -8.40
N ALA A 116 4.20 -3.79 -8.46
CA ALA A 116 3.14 -3.21 -7.65
C ALA A 116 1.94 -2.86 -8.52
N ILE A 117 0.73 -3.05 -7.98
CA ILE A 117 -0.52 -2.60 -8.59
C ILE A 117 -1.13 -1.54 -7.69
N PHE A 118 -1.54 -0.43 -8.28
CA PHE A 118 -2.26 0.63 -7.60
C PHE A 118 -3.58 0.89 -8.30
N THR A 119 -4.68 0.89 -7.55
CA THR A 119 -6.01 1.23 -8.05
C THR A 119 -6.59 2.33 -7.19
N VAL A 120 -6.95 3.45 -7.79
CA VAL A 120 -7.60 4.56 -7.09
C VAL A 120 -9.10 4.33 -7.08
N LEU A 121 -9.67 4.25 -5.88
CA LEU A 121 -11.12 4.14 -5.67
C LEU A 121 -11.76 5.51 -5.58
N GLU A 122 -11.07 6.48 -4.92
CA GLU A 122 -11.49 7.86 -4.79
C GLU A 122 -10.26 8.75 -4.60
N GLY A 123 -10.22 9.91 -5.27
CA GLY A 123 -9.17 10.91 -5.13
C GLY A 123 -8.04 10.82 -6.15
N LEU A 124 -6.81 11.12 -5.72
CA LEU A 124 -5.62 11.25 -6.55
C LEU A 124 -4.41 10.64 -5.83
N ILE A 125 -3.59 9.88 -6.57
CA ILE A 125 -2.31 9.35 -6.09
C ILE A 125 -1.18 9.90 -6.96
N GLU A 126 -0.08 10.32 -6.33
CA GLU A 126 1.20 10.50 -6.98
C GLU A 126 2.03 9.23 -6.79
N LEU A 127 2.42 8.60 -7.90
CA LEU A 127 3.28 7.41 -7.94
C LEU A 127 4.67 7.81 -8.41
N GLU A 128 5.69 7.31 -7.73
CA GLU A 128 7.10 7.41 -8.11
C GLU A 128 7.69 6.00 -8.18
N ASN A 129 8.18 5.58 -9.36
CA ASN A 129 8.92 4.34 -9.48
C ASN A 129 10.37 4.58 -9.04
N LEU A 130 10.82 3.89 -8.00
CA LEU A 130 12.09 4.12 -7.32
C LEU A 130 13.31 3.68 -8.17
N ASN A 131 13.11 2.82 -9.16
CA ASN A 131 14.20 2.30 -10.00
C ASN A 131 14.43 3.14 -11.26
N SER A 132 13.41 3.84 -11.75
CA SER A 132 13.51 4.72 -12.93
C SER A 132 13.41 6.20 -12.61
N ASN A 133 12.99 6.57 -11.38
CA ASN A 133 12.63 7.92 -10.96
C ASN A 133 11.53 8.57 -11.84
N LEU A 134 10.74 7.74 -12.54
CA LEU A 134 9.57 8.22 -13.26
C LEU A 134 8.44 8.44 -12.27
N SER A 135 7.72 9.55 -12.43
CA SER A 135 6.53 9.85 -11.64
C SER A 135 5.31 10.03 -12.53
N MET A 136 4.15 9.70 -11.98
CA MET A 136 2.87 9.92 -12.62
C MET A 136 1.74 10.12 -11.60
N PHE A 137 0.67 10.76 -12.04
CA PHE A 137 -0.57 10.86 -11.29
C PHE A 137 -1.56 9.80 -11.76
N LEU A 138 -2.27 9.22 -10.79
CA LEU A 138 -3.33 8.25 -11.00
C LEU A 138 -4.62 8.81 -10.41
N HIS A 139 -5.65 8.87 -11.23
CA HIS A 139 -6.95 9.45 -10.87
C HIS A 139 -7.97 8.39 -10.49
N ASN A 140 -9.09 8.83 -9.92
CA ASN A 140 -10.22 7.99 -9.58
C ASN A 140 -10.61 7.02 -10.71
N GLY A 141 -10.74 5.73 -10.37
CA GLY A 141 -11.10 4.63 -11.28
C GLY A 141 -9.95 4.11 -12.13
N GLU A 142 -8.76 4.70 -12.05
CA GLU A 142 -7.58 4.23 -12.81
C GLU A 142 -6.83 3.14 -12.04
N THR A 143 -6.22 2.23 -12.82
CA THR A 143 -5.31 1.19 -12.32
C THR A 143 -4.03 1.18 -13.11
N ILE A 144 -2.90 1.06 -12.42
CA ILE A 144 -1.56 1.00 -13.01
C ILE A 144 -0.76 -0.15 -12.40
N VAL A 145 0.08 -0.76 -13.21
CA VAL A 145 1.13 -1.68 -12.77
C VAL A 145 2.46 -0.95 -12.84
N SER A 146 3.18 -0.92 -11.72
CA SER A 146 4.54 -0.39 -11.62
C SER A 146 5.50 -1.55 -11.44
N THR A 147 6.41 -1.75 -12.38
CA THR A 147 7.33 -2.90 -12.39
C THR A 147 8.68 -2.55 -11.77
N GLU A 148 9.37 -3.55 -11.23
CA GLU A 148 10.70 -3.40 -10.66
C GLU A 148 11.71 -2.88 -11.71
N ASN A 149 11.53 -3.21 -12.99
CA ASN A 149 12.40 -2.72 -14.06
C ASN A 149 12.10 -1.27 -14.52
N GLY A 150 11.32 -0.52 -13.74
CA GLY A 150 11.15 0.93 -13.91
C GLY A 150 10.03 1.36 -14.85
N LYS A 151 9.08 0.49 -15.20
CA LYS A 151 7.99 0.82 -16.13
C LYS A 151 6.67 1.01 -15.40
N PHE A 152 5.85 1.93 -15.93
CA PHE A 152 4.42 2.01 -15.64
C PHE A 152 3.62 1.45 -16.81
N LEU A 153 2.70 0.54 -16.51
CA LEU A 153 1.87 -0.15 -17.50
C LEU A 153 0.39 0.03 -17.14
N ARG A 154 -0.37 0.67 -18.04
CA ARG A 154 -1.81 0.86 -17.82
C ARG A 154 -2.57 -0.44 -18.08
N LEU A 155 -3.62 -0.67 -17.32
CA LEU A 155 -4.37 -1.94 -17.38
C LEU A 155 -5.08 -2.19 -18.71
N ASP A 156 -5.48 -1.12 -19.41
CA ASP A 156 -6.06 -1.20 -20.76
C ASP A 156 -5.11 -1.86 -21.80
N THR A 157 -3.81 -1.80 -21.54
CA THR A 157 -2.79 -2.50 -22.35
C THR A 157 -2.76 -4.03 -22.08
N PHE A 158 -3.35 -4.48 -20.95
CA PHE A 158 -3.33 -5.89 -20.51
C PHE A 158 -4.67 -6.64 -20.73
N ARG A 159 -5.64 -6.05 -21.45
CA ARG A 159 -6.94 -6.69 -21.70
C ARG A 159 -6.90 -8.08 -22.34
N SER A 160 -5.72 -8.55 -22.73
CA SER A 160 -5.51 -9.89 -23.27
C SER A 160 -5.06 -10.93 -22.23
N SER A 161 -4.79 -10.57 -21.00
CA SER A 161 -4.49 -11.53 -19.91
C SER A 161 -5.64 -11.56 -18.91
N ASP A 162 -6.56 -12.52 -19.11
CA ASP A 162 -7.77 -12.71 -18.30
C ASP A 162 -7.50 -12.85 -16.80
N GLU A 163 -6.30 -13.26 -16.40
CA GLU A 163 -5.94 -13.46 -14.99
C GLU A 163 -5.77 -12.15 -14.21
N ILE A 164 -5.17 -11.10 -14.80
CA ILE A 164 -5.02 -9.80 -14.14
C ILE A 164 -6.37 -9.12 -14.01
N VAL A 165 -7.18 -9.19 -15.05
CA VAL A 165 -8.53 -8.60 -15.07
C VAL A 165 -9.42 -9.28 -14.03
N ASN A 166 -9.38 -10.61 -13.92
CA ASN A 166 -10.17 -11.35 -12.95
C ASN A 166 -9.74 -11.08 -11.51
N SER A 167 -8.43 -11.00 -11.23
CA SER A 167 -7.94 -10.68 -9.88
C SER A 167 -8.33 -9.27 -9.43
N LEU A 168 -8.51 -8.34 -10.37
CA LEU A 168 -8.95 -6.96 -10.08
C LEU A 168 -10.47 -6.82 -10.02
N LEU A 169 -11.23 -7.67 -10.73
CA LEU A 169 -12.70 -7.67 -10.71
C LEU A 169 -13.28 -8.35 -9.46
N GLU A 170 -12.55 -9.25 -8.83
CA GLU A 170 -12.95 -9.88 -7.54
C GLU A 170 -12.96 -8.89 -6.35
N PHE A 171 -12.58 -7.63 -6.56
CA PHE A 171 -12.50 -6.57 -5.55
C PHE A 171 -13.57 -5.47 -5.66
N ARG A 172 -14.57 -5.67 -6.48
CA ARG A 172 -15.74 -4.76 -6.55
C ARG A 172 -16.89 -5.22 -5.68
#